data_01678afc8fbe22627b0aec70cca2ead4
#
_entry.id   01678afc8fbe22627b0aec70cca2ead4
#
_cell.length_a   1.000
_cell.length_b   1.000
_cell.length_c   1.000
_cell.angle_alpha   90.00
_cell.angle_beta   90.00
_cell.angle_gamma   90.00
#
_symmetry.space_group_name_H-M   'P 1'
#
loop_
_entity.id
_entity.type
_entity.pdbx_description
1 polymer ?
#
loop_
_entity_poly.entity_id
_entity_poly.type
_entity_poly.pdbx_seq_one_letter_code
_entity_poly.pdbx_strand_id
1 'polypeptide(L)'
;MSEERGARATSTTTKRVVRFLVLVAALGAFLLLSRGWPKDRTIHFMLGDAAPRVQEMTVGYSEAGDEFTRGATFHFAPGEAPRIVTHEVRLAEGDYTVEIEVASRTATGAPGQAEQRTTVKRRVHVDQDTMSIDVSKAVPK
;
A
#
# COMPACT_ATOMS: atom_id res chain seq x y z
N MET A 1 50.48 -21.43 -53.01
CA MET A 1 49.17 -22.08 -52.92
C MET A 1 49.09 -22.72 -51.58
N SER A 2 48.52 -22.03 -50.59
CA SER A 2 48.14 -22.61 -49.33
C SER A 2 47.88 -21.48 -48.37
N GLU A 3 46.66 -21.05 -48.18
CA GLU A 3 46.26 -20.30 -46.98
C GLU A 3 44.77 -20.01 -47.08
N GLU A 4 43.99 -20.91 -46.51
CA GLU A 4 42.64 -20.55 -46.06
C GLU A 4 42.09 -21.68 -45.14
N ARG A 5 42.60 -21.75 -43.91
CA ARG A 5 42.01 -22.55 -42.86
C ARG A 5 42.19 -21.86 -41.51
N GLY A 6 41.40 -20.88 -41.20
CA GLY A 6 41.55 -20.22 -39.93
C GLY A 6 40.40 -19.34 -39.46
N ALA A 7 39.19 -19.47 -39.97
CA ALA A 7 38.15 -18.54 -39.60
C ALA A 7 36.75 -19.16 -39.46
N ARG A 8 36.59 -20.27 -38.74
CA ARG A 8 35.24 -20.84 -38.52
C ARG A 8 34.91 -21.40 -37.14
N ALA A 9 35.77 -21.24 -36.15
CA ALA A 9 35.51 -21.79 -34.82
C ALA A 9 34.95 -20.83 -33.78
N THR A 10 34.88 -19.53 -34.05
CA THR A 10 34.48 -18.48 -33.09
C THR A 10 32.98 -18.18 -33.05
N SER A 11 32.19 -18.64 -33.99
CA SER A 11 30.78 -18.24 -34.17
C SER A 11 29.79 -18.86 -33.15
N THR A 12 30.05 -20.09 -32.70
CA THR A 12 29.09 -20.82 -31.83
C THR A 12 29.19 -20.42 -30.36
N THR A 13 30.40 -20.19 -29.90
CA THR A 13 30.64 -19.78 -28.50
C THR A 13 30.12 -18.35 -28.26
N THR A 14 30.39 -17.44 -29.21
CA THR A 14 29.90 -16.05 -29.15
C THR A 14 28.37 -16.01 -29.14
N LYS A 15 27.68 -16.82 -29.92
CA LYS A 15 26.22 -16.90 -29.93
C LYS A 15 25.65 -17.41 -28.62
N ARG A 16 26.31 -18.34 -27.94
CA ARG A 16 25.90 -18.85 -26.61
C ARG A 16 26.08 -17.79 -25.54
N VAL A 17 27.20 -17.10 -25.53
CA VAL A 17 27.50 -16.02 -24.61
C VAL A 17 26.49 -14.86 -24.74
N VAL A 18 26.21 -14.46 -25.99
CA VAL A 18 25.22 -13.38 -26.26
C VAL A 18 23.82 -13.79 -25.78
N ARG A 19 23.39 -15.04 -26.03
CA ARG A 19 22.10 -15.53 -25.53
C ARG A 19 22.03 -15.55 -24.00
N PHE A 20 23.10 -15.95 -23.35
CA PHE A 20 23.18 -15.94 -21.88
C PHE A 20 23.10 -14.52 -21.32
N LEU A 21 23.82 -13.56 -21.91
CA LEU A 21 23.75 -12.15 -21.51
C LEU A 21 22.37 -11.56 -21.73
N VAL A 22 21.69 -11.87 -22.81
CA VAL A 22 20.31 -11.42 -23.07
C VAL A 22 19.35 -12.00 -22.02
N LEU A 23 19.50 -13.28 -21.66
CA LEU A 23 18.66 -13.89 -20.62
C LEU A 23 18.90 -13.26 -19.26
N VAL A 24 20.14 -13.00 -18.87
CA VAL A 24 20.47 -12.33 -17.60
C VAL A 24 19.93 -10.90 -17.57
N ALA A 25 20.07 -10.16 -18.68
CA ALA A 25 19.52 -8.82 -18.81
C ALA A 25 17.98 -8.81 -18.74
N ALA A 26 17.33 -9.76 -19.42
CA ALA A 26 15.87 -9.90 -19.39
C ALA A 26 15.37 -10.27 -17.99
N LEU A 27 16.06 -11.18 -17.29
CA LEU A 27 15.74 -11.54 -15.91
C LEU A 27 15.93 -10.35 -14.95
N GLY A 28 17.03 -9.60 -15.11
CA GLY A 28 17.27 -8.38 -14.32
C GLY A 28 16.21 -7.32 -14.56
N ALA A 29 15.84 -7.07 -15.82
CA ALA A 29 14.76 -6.14 -16.16
C ALA A 29 13.40 -6.61 -15.59
N PHE A 30 13.09 -7.90 -15.67
CA PHE A 30 11.88 -8.49 -15.10
C PHE A 30 11.81 -8.29 -13.58
N LEU A 31 12.91 -8.55 -12.87
CA LEU A 31 12.98 -8.34 -11.41
C LEU A 31 12.82 -6.88 -11.00
N LEU A 32 13.36 -5.94 -11.78
CA LEU A 32 13.19 -4.50 -11.55
C LEU A 32 11.75 -4.06 -11.80
N LEU A 33 11.13 -4.53 -12.88
CA LEU A 33 9.73 -4.21 -13.21
C LEU A 33 8.75 -4.85 -12.22
N SER A 34 9.03 -6.05 -11.71
CA SER A 34 8.16 -6.75 -10.76
C SER A 34 8.06 -6.07 -9.39
N ARG A 35 9.05 -5.24 -9.01
CA ARG A 35 9.01 -4.46 -7.76
C ARG A 35 7.88 -3.43 -7.72
N GLY A 36 7.53 -2.87 -8.87
CA GLY A 36 6.43 -1.90 -8.99
C GLY A 36 5.03 -2.52 -9.08
N TRP A 37 4.89 -3.83 -9.02
CA TRP A 37 3.59 -4.46 -9.15
C TRP A 37 2.80 -4.36 -7.82
N PRO A 38 1.52 -3.94 -7.88
CA PRO A 38 0.67 -3.88 -6.70
C PRO A 38 0.50 -5.27 -6.08
N LYS A 39 0.75 -5.37 -4.79
CA LYS A 39 0.55 -6.59 -3.99
C LYS A 39 -0.57 -6.36 -2.98
N ASP A 40 -1.22 -7.43 -2.57
CA ASP A 40 -2.19 -7.37 -1.50
C ASP A 40 -1.47 -7.07 -0.18
N ARG A 41 -1.88 -5.99 0.48
CA ARG A 41 -1.30 -5.50 1.73
C ARG A 41 -2.39 -5.46 2.79
N THR A 42 -2.03 -5.82 4.01
CA THR A 42 -2.93 -5.77 5.16
C THR A 42 -2.57 -4.57 6.04
N ILE A 43 -3.51 -3.65 6.22
CA ILE A 43 -3.33 -2.47 7.05
C ILE A 43 -4.24 -2.57 8.26
N HIS A 44 -3.64 -2.46 9.44
CA HIS A 44 -4.35 -2.45 10.72
C HIS A 44 -4.47 -1.02 11.23
N PHE A 45 -5.69 -0.52 11.36
CA PHE A 45 -5.99 0.76 11.96
C PHE A 45 -6.32 0.54 13.44
N MET A 46 -5.48 1.06 14.32
CA MET A 46 -5.62 0.89 15.77
C MET A 46 -6.47 2.04 16.32
N LEU A 47 -7.74 1.76 16.62
CA LEU A 47 -8.68 2.68 17.26
C LEU A 47 -8.55 2.68 18.80
N GLY A 48 -8.08 1.56 19.37
CA GLY A 48 -7.86 1.41 20.81
C GLY A 48 -9.12 1.67 21.65
N ASP A 49 -9.00 2.49 22.69
CA ASP A 49 -10.10 2.83 23.59
C ASP A 49 -11.11 3.81 22.97
N ALA A 50 -10.79 4.42 21.83
CA ALA A 50 -11.69 5.29 21.11
C ALA A 50 -12.73 4.53 20.26
N ALA A 51 -12.51 3.23 20.02
CA ALA A 51 -13.36 2.38 19.17
C ALA A 51 -14.87 2.51 19.46
N PRO A 52 -15.37 2.45 20.70
CA PRO A 52 -16.82 2.50 20.95
C PRO A 52 -17.51 3.77 20.50
N ARG A 53 -16.75 4.85 20.26
CA ARG A 53 -17.28 6.15 19.82
C ARG A 53 -17.30 6.30 18.30
N VAL A 54 -16.58 5.46 17.59
CA VAL A 54 -16.45 5.51 16.13
C VAL A 54 -17.67 4.87 15.48
N GLN A 55 -18.31 5.59 14.56
CA GLN A 55 -19.45 5.11 13.79
C GLN A 55 -19.10 4.89 12.31
N GLU A 56 -18.20 5.71 11.79
CA GLU A 56 -17.74 5.60 10.43
C GLU A 56 -16.24 5.90 10.36
N MET A 57 -15.54 5.17 9.54
CA MET A 57 -14.13 5.43 9.22
C MET A 57 -13.94 5.31 7.72
N THR A 58 -13.52 6.39 7.08
CA THR A 58 -13.15 6.40 5.66
C THR A 58 -11.64 6.52 5.55
N VAL A 59 -11.05 5.65 4.75
CA VAL A 59 -9.60 5.63 4.51
C VAL A 59 -9.36 5.85 3.04
N GLY A 60 -8.47 6.78 2.72
CA GLY A 60 -8.02 7.06 1.37
C GLY A 60 -6.51 6.91 1.24
N TYR A 61 -6.07 6.38 0.13
CA TYR A 61 -4.66 6.23 -0.22
C TYR A 61 -4.38 7.04 -1.48
N SER A 62 -3.39 7.91 -1.44
CA SER A 62 -2.88 8.64 -2.60
C SER A 62 -1.38 8.45 -2.72
N GLU A 63 -0.91 8.15 -3.91
CA GLU A 63 0.52 8.11 -4.25
C GLU A 63 1.06 9.54 -4.29
N ALA A 64 2.36 9.73 -4.02
CA ALA A 64 2.98 11.06 -3.95
C ALA A 64 2.79 11.83 -5.28
N GLY A 65 1.90 12.83 -5.25
CA GLY A 65 1.60 13.70 -6.40
C GLY A 65 0.32 13.40 -7.16
N ASP A 66 -0.38 12.29 -6.86
CA ASP A 66 -1.64 11.93 -7.49
C ASP A 66 -2.85 12.26 -6.62
N GLU A 67 -3.97 12.56 -7.29
CA GLU A 67 -5.30 12.57 -6.69
C GLU A 67 -5.63 11.18 -6.14
N PHE A 68 -6.44 11.14 -5.10
CA PHE A 68 -6.99 9.97 -4.43
C PHE A 68 -7.10 8.72 -5.31
N THR A 69 -6.29 7.70 -5.02
CA THR A 69 -6.19 6.53 -5.90
C THR A 69 -7.08 5.37 -5.46
N ARG A 70 -7.28 5.18 -4.16
CA ARG A 70 -8.07 4.07 -3.58
C ARG A 70 -8.58 4.43 -2.20
N GLY A 71 -9.71 3.85 -1.81
CA GLY A 71 -10.25 4.04 -0.49
C GLY A 71 -11.27 2.98 -0.09
N ALA A 72 -11.60 2.98 1.20
CA ALA A 72 -12.65 2.17 1.79
C ALA A 72 -13.37 2.95 2.88
N THR A 73 -14.66 2.68 3.04
CA THR A 73 -15.48 3.22 4.12
C THR A 73 -16.00 2.06 4.96
N PHE A 74 -15.83 2.16 6.27
CA PHE A 74 -16.29 1.20 7.26
C PHE A 74 -17.37 1.87 8.10
N HIS A 75 -18.52 1.19 8.22
CA HIS A 75 -19.62 1.62 9.06
C HIS A 75 -19.76 0.66 10.23
N PHE A 76 -19.96 1.22 11.42
CA PHE A 76 -20.09 0.45 12.63
C PHE A 76 -21.39 0.83 13.35
N ALA A 77 -22.06 -0.15 13.92
CA ALA A 77 -23.15 0.14 14.84
C ALA A 77 -22.60 0.86 16.10
N PRO A 78 -23.41 1.68 16.77
CA PRO A 78 -22.96 2.42 17.94
C PRO A 78 -22.38 1.49 19.02
N GLY A 79 -21.12 1.73 19.39
CA GLY A 79 -20.41 0.94 20.39
C GLY A 79 -19.78 -0.37 19.87
N GLU A 80 -19.96 -0.73 18.59
CA GLU A 80 -19.52 -2.01 18.02
C GLU A 80 -18.26 -1.92 17.17
N ALA A 81 -17.67 -0.74 17.00
CA ALA A 81 -16.42 -0.63 16.25
C ALA A 81 -15.31 -1.44 16.94
N PRO A 82 -14.58 -2.29 16.22
CA PRO A 82 -13.50 -3.07 16.77
C PRO A 82 -12.31 -2.18 17.14
N ARG A 83 -11.51 -2.59 18.11
CA ARG A 83 -10.29 -1.85 18.51
C ARG A 83 -9.24 -1.80 17.40
N ILE A 84 -9.28 -2.76 16.49
CA ILE A 84 -8.41 -2.84 15.33
C ILE A 84 -9.29 -3.10 14.11
N VAL A 85 -9.26 -2.18 13.15
CA VAL A 85 -9.92 -2.34 11.85
C VAL A 85 -8.87 -2.83 10.85
N THR A 86 -9.13 -3.97 10.23
CA THR A 86 -8.24 -4.55 9.23
C THR A 86 -8.75 -4.23 7.82
N HIS A 87 -7.89 -3.70 6.98
CA HIS A 87 -8.18 -3.42 5.59
C HIS A 87 -7.15 -4.08 4.68
N GLU A 88 -7.65 -4.90 3.76
CA GLU A 88 -6.83 -5.47 2.69
C GLU A 88 -6.92 -4.56 1.46
N VAL A 89 -5.79 -4.09 1.01
CA VAL A 89 -5.70 -3.17 -0.13
C VAL A 89 -4.53 -3.54 -1.02
N ARG A 90 -4.72 -3.39 -2.32
CA ARG A 90 -3.68 -3.69 -3.30
C ARG A 90 -2.87 -2.43 -3.59
N LEU A 91 -1.63 -2.39 -3.06
CA LEU A 91 -0.71 -1.27 -3.20
C LEU A 91 0.64 -1.74 -3.75
N ALA A 92 1.26 -0.92 -4.59
CA ALA A 92 2.66 -1.09 -4.97
C ALA A 92 3.57 -0.68 -3.81
N GLU A 93 4.84 -1.06 -3.86
CA GLU A 93 5.86 -0.54 -2.94
C GLU A 93 6.12 0.93 -3.26
N GLY A 94 6.10 1.80 -2.26
CA GLY A 94 6.29 3.23 -2.45
C GLY A 94 5.77 4.10 -1.31
N ASP A 95 5.81 5.40 -1.52
CA ASP A 95 5.36 6.40 -0.58
C ASP A 95 3.91 6.79 -0.84
N TYR A 96 3.08 6.66 0.17
CA TYR A 96 1.66 6.99 0.13
C TYR A 96 1.29 8.02 1.19
N THR A 97 0.35 8.87 0.85
CA THR A 97 -0.38 9.66 1.83
C THR A 97 -1.66 8.93 2.16
N VAL A 98 -1.82 8.54 3.42
CA VAL A 98 -3.05 7.92 3.93
C VAL A 98 -3.86 9.01 4.61
N GLU A 99 -5.06 9.24 4.10
CA GLU A 99 -6.05 10.15 4.68
C GLU A 99 -7.13 9.31 5.38
N ILE A 100 -7.32 9.56 6.66
CA ILE A 100 -8.26 8.83 7.49
C ILE A 100 -9.26 9.83 8.05
N GLU A 101 -10.52 9.69 7.67
CA GLU A 101 -11.63 10.45 8.22
C GLU A 101 -12.41 9.56 9.18
N VAL A 102 -12.55 10.02 10.40
CA VAL A 102 -13.28 9.30 11.45
C VAL A 102 -14.48 10.15 11.88
N ALA A 103 -15.66 9.57 11.75
CA ALA A 103 -16.89 10.11 12.31
C ALA A 103 -17.17 9.47 13.66
N SER A 104 -17.24 10.28 14.69
CA SER A 104 -17.46 9.84 16.07
C SER A 104 -18.62 10.57 16.71
N ARG A 105 -19.30 9.89 17.65
CA ARG A 105 -20.31 10.50 18.49
C ARG A 105 -19.69 10.94 19.80
N THR A 106 -19.95 12.16 20.22
CA THR A 106 -19.55 12.66 21.53
C THR A 106 -20.26 11.89 22.64
N ALA A 107 -19.57 11.59 23.73
CA ALA A 107 -20.05 10.76 24.84
C ALA A 107 -21.26 11.35 25.60
N THR A 108 -21.59 12.60 25.39
CA THR A 108 -22.69 13.30 26.06
C THR A 108 -23.97 13.08 25.24
N GLY A 109 -24.68 11.99 25.50
CA GLY A 109 -25.81 11.46 24.78
C GLY A 109 -27.09 12.32 24.65
N ALA A 110 -27.00 13.61 24.35
CA ALA A 110 -28.16 14.42 24.03
C ALA A 110 -28.62 14.12 22.57
N PRO A 111 -29.92 13.86 22.34
CA PRO A 111 -30.45 13.67 20.99
C PRO A 111 -30.26 14.97 20.19
N GLY A 112 -29.51 14.91 19.10
CA GLY A 112 -29.23 16.08 18.23
C GLY A 112 -27.78 16.57 18.26
N GLN A 113 -26.86 15.94 19.00
CA GLN A 113 -25.44 16.29 18.93
C GLN A 113 -24.83 15.89 17.58
N ALA A 114 -24.17 16.88 16.99
CA ALA A 114 -23.50 16.76 15.70
C ALA A 114 -22.44 15.64 15.73
N GLU A 115 -22.51 14.78 14.75
CA GLU A 115 -21.43 13.86 14.40
C GLU A 115 -20.15 14.66 14.21
N GLN A 116 -19.13 14.34 14.99
CA GLN A 116 -17.85 15.01 14.88
C GLN A 116 -16.97 14.23 13.91
N ARG A 117 -16.56 14.88 12.82
CA ARG A 117 -15.65 14.33 11.82
C ARG A 117 -14.25 14.89 12.03
N THR A 118 -13.29 14.01 12.08
CA THR A 118 -11.88 14.35 12.21
C THR A 118 -11.10 13.70 11.09
N THR A 119 -10.30 14.48 10.38
CA THR A 119 -9.46 13.99 9.29
C THR A 119 -8.01 14.02 9.72
N VAL A 120 -7.31 12.91 9.51
CA VAL A 120 -5.87 12.76 9.77
C VAL A 120 -5.18 12.34 8.48
N LYS A 121 -4.10 13.06 8.14
CA LYS A 121 -3.24 12.70 7.01
C LYS A 121 -1.89 12.24 7.52
N ARG A 122 -1.43 11.08 7.02
CA ARG A 122 -0.11 10.53 7.35
C ARG A 122 0.60 10.07 6.10
N ARG A 123 1.89 10.35 6.02
CA ARG A 123 2.76 9.73 5.03
C ARG A 123 3.24 8.40 5.56
N VAL A 124 3.15 7.37 4.74
CA VAL A 124 3.60 6.01 5.04
C VAL A 124 4.39 5.47 3.86
N HIS A 125 5.49 4.79 4.16
CA HIS A 125 6.24 4.05 3.17
C HIS A 125 5.76 2.59 3.21
N VAL A 126 5.24 2.11 2.07
CA VAL A 126 4.72 0.75 1.93
C VAL A 126 5.82 -0.13 1.38
N ASP A 127 6.48 -0.89 2.25
CA ASP A 127 7.53 -1.85 1.93
C ASP A 127 7.22 -3.26 2.46
N GLN A 128 6.28 -3.37 3.42
CA GLN A 128 5.91 -4.61 4.09
C GLN A 128 4.49 -5.04 3.70
N ASP A 129 4.23 -6.34 3.81
CA ASP A 129 2.91 -6.91 3.52
C ASP A 129 1.86 -6.56 4.61
N THR A 130 2.32 -6.23 5.81
CA THR A 130 1.45 -5.84 6.92
C THR A 130 2.00 -4.59 7.60
N MET A 131 1.13 -3.60 7.84
CA MET A 131 1.49 -2.40 8.59
C MET A 131 0.36 -1.98 9.54
N SER A 132 0.73 -1.23 10.57
CA SER A 132 -0.22 -0.72 11.58
C SER A 132 -0.18 0.80 11.65
N ILE A 133 -1.34 1.42 11.69
CA ILE A 133 -1.51 2.87 11.81
C ILE A 133 -2.32 3.18 13.06
N ASP A 134 -1.74 3.93 13.99
CA ASP A 134 -2.45 4.37 15.19
C ASP A 134 -3.35 5.57 14.86
N VAL A 135 -4.65 5.39 15.04
CA VAL A 135 -5.71 6.37 14.81
C VAL A 135 -6.36 6.81 16.12
N SER A 136 -6.01 6.20 17.25
CA SER A 136 -6.63 6.44 18.56
C SER A 136 -6.59 7.92 18.99
N LYS A 137 -5.52 8.62 18.60
CA LYS A 137 -5.33 10.05 18.91
C LYS A 137 -6.12 10.99 18.01
N ALA A 138 -6.68 10.49 16.91
CA ALA A 138 -7.49 11.27 15.98
C ALA A 138 -8.94 11.40 16.43
N VAL A 139 -9.39 10.49 17.29
CA VAL A 139 -10.76 10.50 17.81
C VAL A 139 -10.81 11.45 19.01
N PRO A 140 -11.66 12.50 18.99
CA PRO A 140 -11.81 13.42 20.11
C PRO A 140 -12.24 12.70 21.38
N LYS A 141 -11.77 13.20 22.52
CA LYS A 141 -12.11 12.66 23.85
C LYS A 141 -13.51 13.08 24.27
#